data_c207757eb09ff1fa8fdec958b0b14858
#
_entry.id   c207757eb09ff1fa8fdec958b0b14858
#
_cell.length_a   1.000
_cell.length_b   1.000
_cell.length_c   1.000
_cell.angle_alpha   90.00
_cell.angle_beta   90.00
_cell.angle_gamma   90.00
#
_symmetry.space_group_name_H-M   'P 1'
#
loop_
_entity.id
_entity.type
_entity.pdbx_description
1 polymer ?
#
loop_
_entity_poly.entity_id
_entity_poly.type
_entity_poly.pdbx_seq_one_letter_code
_entity_poly.pdbx_strand_id
1 'polypeptide(L)'
;KEGIIDNKNYPFGKDKIQIKFPESIKIGLTQEEVLAIEQLDLTVGSKEWHTRNVWLLSFYLAGIRVADVLETKWEDIQDGRLRYRMNKNQKVVSLKIPDKVLTILSYYEPYRALNGGYVFPELKGVDEKDSKAVLAAIRNANKTLNKYLKRIAKLAKINKNITMHISRHTFGNISGDKISVQMLQKLYRHSSITTTVNYQANFISKDIDDALDAVIDF
;
A
#
# COMPACT_ATOMS: atom_id res chain seq x y z
N LYS A 1 16.60 -17.82 -22.91
CA LYS A 1 16.71 -18.99 -22.00
C LYS A 1 18.05 -19.61 -22.29
N GLU A 2 18.98 -19.45 -21.36
CA GLU A 2 20.40 -19.85 -21.52
C GLU A 2 20.58 -21.34 -21.24
N GLY A 3 19.87 -22.25 -21.73
CA GLY A 3 20.08 -23.71 -21.78
C GLY A 3 21.04 -24.38 -20.77
N ILE A 4 21.21 -23.78 -19.59
CA ILE A 4 22.19 -24.23 -18.57
C ILE A 4 21.80 -25.58 -17.95
N ILE A 5 20.51 -25.91 -17.96
CA ILE A 5 19.99 -27.18 -17.46
C ILE A 5 18.92 -27.71 -18.42
N ASP A 6 19.00 -28.98 -18.77
CA ASP A 6 17.96 -29.65 -19.54
C ASP A 6 16.62 -29.57 -18.78
N ASN A 7 15.53 -29.21 -19.48
CA ASN A 7 14.19 -29.07 -18.89
C ASN A 7 13.71 -30.33 -18.15
N LYS A 8 14.19 -31.51 -18.52
CA LYS A 8 13.89 -32.77 -17.81
C LYS A 8 14.45 -32.79 -16.38
N ASN A 9 15.56 -32.09 -16.15
CA ASN A 9 16.24 -32.01 -14.84
C ASN A 9 15.74 -30.86 -13.96
N TYR A 10 14.87 -29.99 -14.49
CA TYR A 10 14.27 -28.96 -13.69
C TYR A 10 13.28 -29.55 -12.68
N PRO A 11 13.48 -29.37 -11.36
CA PRO A 11 12.76 -30.12 -10.34
C PRO A 11 11.29 -29.70 -10.15
N PHE A 12 10.88 -28.52 -10.66
CA PHE A 12 9.56 -27.97 -10.46
C PHE A 12 8.71 -28.05 -11.73
N GLY A 13 7.41 -28.32 -11.62
CA GLY A 13 6.48 -28.35 -12.75
C GLY A 13 5.20 -29.13 -12.46
N LYS A 14 4.33 -29.27 -13.47
CA LYS A 14 3.00 -29.88 -13.33
C LYS A 14 3.07 -31.33 -12.81
N ASP A 15 4.04 -32.10 -13.27
CA ASP A 15 4.23 -33.51 -12.90
C ASP A 15 5.47 -33.72 -12.04
N LYS A 16 5.96 -32.68 -11.39
CA LYS A 16 7.16 -32.63 -10.54
C LYS A 16 6.84 -31.99 -9.20
N ILE A 17 7.87 -31.57 -8.45
CA ILE A 17 7.68 -30.89 -7.17
C ILE A 17 6.84 -29.61 -7.37
N GLN A 18 5.70 -29.55 -6.70
CA GLN A 18 4.85 -28.36 -6.65
C GLN A 18 5.13 -27.59 -5.37
N ILE A 19 5.52 -26.34 -5.50
CA ILE A 19 5.65 -25.45 -4.36
C ILE A 19 4.23 -25.02 -3.97
N LYS A 20 3.70 -25.58 -2.88
CA LYS A 20 2.45 -25.12 -2.28
C LYS A 20 2.77 -23.96 -1.33
N PHE A 21 2.26 -22.78 -1.65
CA PHE A 21 2.31 -21.66 -0.73
C PHE A 21 1.12 -21.78 0.23
N PRO A 22 1.33 -21.74 1.55
CA PRO A 22 0.22 -21.70 2.48
C PRO A 22 -0.62 -20.44 2.23
N GLU A 23 -1.93 -20.56 2.30
CA GLU A 23 -2.81 -19.40 2.25
C GLU A 23 -2.49 -18.50 3.44
N SER A 24 -2.01 -17.31 3.17
CA SER A 24 -1.79 -16.32 4.20
C SER A 24 -3.04 -15.44 4.33
N ILE A 25 -3.70 -15.52 5.47
CA ILE A 25 -4.78 -14.57 5.80
C ILE A 25 -4.16 -13.17 5.86
N LYS A 26 -4.47 -12.35 4.89
CA LYS A 26 -3.96 -10.98 4.81
C LYS A 26 -4.93 -10.06 5.53
N ILE A 27 -4.59 -9.73 6.77
CA ILE A 27 -5.44 -8.93 7.65
C ILE A 27 -5.28 -7.45 7.29
N GLY A 28 -6.35 -6.84 6.73
CA GLY A 28 -6.50 -5.39 6.66
C GLY A 28 -7.01 -4.81 7.97
N LEU A 29 -6.91 -3.50 8.13
CA LEU A 29 -7.54 -2.78 9.23
C LEU A 29 -9.02 -2.56 8.93
N THR A 30 -9.82 -2.37 9.99
CA THR A 30 -11.20 -1.88 9.88
C THR A 30 -11.21 -0.36 9.69
N GLN A 31 -12.38 0.19 9.38
CA GLN A 31 -12.53 1.64 9.25
C GLN A 31 -12.28 2.35 10.58
N GLU A 32 -12.72 1.78 11.71
CA GLU A 32 -12.52 2.29 13.06
C GLU A 32 -11.03 2.29 13.43
N GLU A 33 -10.28 1.23 13.07
CA GLU A 33 -8.84 1.17 13.30
C GLU A 33 -8.08 2.22 12.49
N VAL A 34 -8.50 2.50 11.25
CA VAL A 34 -7.92 3.59 10.44
C VAL A 34 -8.21 4.95 11.08
N LEU A 35 -9.46 5.19 11.53
CA LEU A 35 -9.82 6.41 12.25
C LEU A 35 -9.03 6.57 13.55
N ALA A 36 -8.81 5.50 14.31
CA ALA A 36 -7.98 5.52 15.51
C ALA A 36 -6.53 5.94 15.20
N ILE A 37 -5.94 5.48 14.09
CA ILE A 37 -4.62 5.93 13.64
C ILE A 37 -4.65 7.41 13.23
N GLU A 38 -5.66 7.83 12.48
CA GLU A 38 -5.80 9.20 11.98
C GLU A 38 -5.91 10.20 13.12
N GLN A 39 -6.67 9.87 14.16
CA GLN A 39 -7.01 10.73 15.30
C GLN A 39 -5.95 10.73 16.42
N LEU A 40 -4.86 9.93 16.30
CA LEU A 40 -3.81 9.96 17.32
C LEU A 40 -3.24 11.36 17.50
N ASP A 41 -3.18 11.81 18.74
CA ASP A 41 -2.46 13.02 19.11
C ASP A 41 -0.96 12.73 19.09
N LEU A 42 -0.30 13.14 18.02
CA LEU A 42 1.12 12.94 17.79
C LEU A 42 1.82 14.28 17.59
N THR A 43 2.95 14.47 18.26
CA THR A 43 3.76 15.68 18.09
C THR A 43 4.13 15.88 16.62
N VAL A 44 3.75 17.02 16.04
CA VAL A 44 4.07 17.39 14.66
C VAL A 44 5.58 17.33 14.43
N GLY A 45 6.00 16.72 13.33
CA GLY A 45 7.42 16.50 12.99
C GLY A 45 8.07 15.30 13.70
N SER A 46 7.40 14.62 14.63
CA SER A 46 7.91 13.37 15.21
C SER A 46 7.96 12.25 14.17
N LYS A 47 8.75 11.23 14.44
CA LYS A 47 8.87 10.06 13.55
C LYS A 47 7.55 9.29 13.43
N GLU A 48 6.80 9.20 14.52
CA GLU A 48 5.47 8.61 14.56
C GLU A 48 4.49 9.43 13.72
N TRP A 49 4.47 10.74 13.87
CA TRP A 49 3.62 11.64 13.09
C TRP A 49 3.92 11.53 11.59
N HIS A 50 5.19 11.59 11.23
CA HIS A 50 5.63 11.43 9.84
C HIS A 50 5.21 10.08 9.26
N THR A 51 5.47 8.99 9.99
CA THR A 51 5.12 7.63 9.56
C THR A 51 3.62 7.45 9.37
N ARG A 52 2.80 8.02 10.27
CA ARG A 52 1.35 8.06 10.11
C ARG A 52 0.95 8.71 8.80
N ASN A 53 1.51 9.87 8.50
CA ASN A 53 1.18 10.61 7.28
C ASN A 53 1.57 9.84 6.01
N VAL A 54 2.74 9.20 5.98
CA VAL A 54 3.17 8.35 4.84
C VAL A 54 2.21 7.16 4.67
N TRP A 55 1.80 6.52 5.77
CA TRP A 55 0.88 5.39 5.74
C TRP A 55 -0.52 5.81 5.29
N LEU A 56 -1.07 6.90 5.83
CA LEU A 56 -2.38 7.45 5.48
C LEU A 56 -2.41 7.93 4.03
N LEU A 57 -1.34 8.57 3.54
CA LEU A 57 -1.24 8.95 2.13
C LEU A 57 -1.32 7.72 1.22
N SER A 58 -0.58 6.66 1.55
CA SER A 58 -0.70 5.40 0.82
C SER A 58 -2.14 4.88 0.82
N PHE A 59 -2.78 4.83 1.97
CA PHE A 59 -4.16 4.34 2.12
C PHE A 59 -5.16 5.18 1.32
N TYR A 60 -5.15 6.50 1.46
CA TYR A 60 -6.10 7.39 0.77
C TYR A 60 -5.91 7.46 -0.74
N LEU A 61 -4.74 7.12 -1.23
CA LEU A 61 -4.46 6.97 -2.66
C LEU A 61 -4.61 5.53 -3.13
N ALA A 62 -5.66 4.85 -2.65
CA ALA A 62 -6.01 3.48 -3.02
C ALA A 62 -4.91 2.45 -2.69
N GLY A 63 -4.20 2.64 -1.59
CA GLY A 63 -3.15 1.72 -1.15
C GLY A 63 -1.97 1.64 -2.12
N ILE A 64 -1.50 2.78 -2.63
CA ILE A 64 -0.29 2.80 -3.48
C ILE A 64 0.92 2.24 -2.70
N ARG A 65 1.85 1.62 -3.40
CA ARG A 65 3.00 0.97 -2.74
C ARG A 65 3.94 1.99 -2.11
N VAL A 66 4.60 1.58 -1.03
CA VAL A 66 5.55 2.45 -0.32
C VAL A 66 6.66 3.02 -1.24
N ALA A 67 7.14 2.24 -2.21
CA ALA A 67 8.10 2.74 -3.18
C ALA A 67 7.51 3.91 -4.00
N ASP A 68 6.30 3.72 -4.54
CA ASP A 68 5.61 4.75 -5.31
C ASP A 68 5.29 5.98 -4.45
N VAL A 69 4.95 5.80 -3.14
CA VAL A 69 4.76 6.91 -2.19
C VAL A 69 6.03 7.71 -1.99
N LEU A 70 7.14 7.04 -1.73
CA LEU A 70 8.42 7.70 -1.43
C LEU A 70 9.04 8.39 -2.64
N GLU A 71 8.78 7.88 -3.84
CA GLU A 71 9.22 8.47 -5.10
C GLU A 71 8.29 9.55 -5.64
N THR A 72 7.13 9.78 -4.99
CA THR A 72 6.20 10.84 -5.40
C THR A 72 6.86 12.21 -5.30
N LYS A 73 6.87 12.93 -6.40
CA LYS A 73 7.35 14.30 -6.51
C LYS A 73 6.19 15.30 -6.59
N TRP A 74 6.48 16.54 -6.25
CA TRP A 74 5.50 17.63 -6.39
C TRP A 74 5.11 17.88 -7.84
N GLU A 75 5.98 17.58 -8.79
CA GLU A 75 5.69 17.70 -10.24
C GLU A 75 4.66 16.65 -10.72
N ASP A 76 4.52 15.53 -9.99
CA ASP A 76 3.51 14.50 -10.27
C ASP A 76 2.10 14.95 -9.85
N ILE A 77 2.01 16.04 -9.08
CA ILE A 77 0.75 16.58 -8.56
C ILE A 77 0.32 17.74 -9.42
N GLN A 78 -0.69 17.51 -10.27
CA GLN A 78 -1.20 18.49 -11.23
C GLN A 78 -2.73 18.43 -11.30
N ASP A 79 -3.39 19.56 -11.36
CA ASP A 79 -4.86 19.68 -11.53
C ASP A 79 -5.65 18.86 -10.50
N GLY A 80 -5.20 18.84 -9.24
CA GLY A 80 -5.84 18.06 -8.16
C GLY A 80 -5.70 16.53 -8.34
N ARG A 81 -4.75 16.09 -9.13
CA ARG A 81 -4.50 14.68 -9.42
C ARG A 81 -3.02 14.31 -9.22
N LEU A 82 -2.79 13.12 -8.69
CA LEU A 82 -1.48 12.48 -8.70
C LEU A 82 -1.35 11.67 -10.00
N ARG A 83 -0.33 11.99 -10.78
CA ARG A 83 0.02 11.31 -12.03
C ARG A 83 1.41 10.71 -11.89
N TYR A 84 1.52 9.41 -11.80
CA TYR A 84 2.81 8.74 -11.62
C TYR A 84 2.88 7.44 -12.41
N ARG A 85 4.11 6.97 -12.62
CA ARG A 85 4.39 5.69 -13.25
C ARG A 85 4.73 4.66 -12.17
N MET A 86 3.93 3.60 -12.07
CA MET A 86 4.15 2.56 -11.05
C MET A 86 5.46 1.81 -11.27
N ASN A 87 6.27 1.69 -10.24
CA ASN A 87 7.56 1.00 -10.30
C ASN A 87 7.46 -0.47 -10.73
N LYS A 88 6.47 -1.19 -10.23
CA LYS A 88 6.35 -2.64 -10.47
C LYS A 88 6.06 -3.01 -11.92
N ASN A 89 5.29 -2.24 -12.67
CA ASN A 89 4.80 -2.61 -14.00
C ASN A 89 4.82 -1.47 -15.02
N GLN A 90 5.42 -0.33 -14.65
CA GLN A 90 5.59 0.85 -15.49
C GLN A 90 4.28 1.43 -16.08
N LYS A 91 3.11 1.07 -15.52
CA LYS A 91 1.82 1.60 -15.96
C LYS A 91 1.60 3.00 -15.38
N VAL A 92 1.18 3.93 -16.25
CA VAL A 92 0.79 5.27 -15.82
C VAL A 92 -0.53 5.22 -15.07
N VAL A 93 -0.58 5.92 -13.94
CA VAL A 93 -1.74 6.04 -13.06
C VAL A 93 -2.08 7.51 -12.91
N SER A 94 -3.37 7.82 -12.85
CA SER A 94 -3.88 9.13 -12.50
C SER A 94 -4.97 8.95 -11.44
N LEU A 95 -4.72 9.45 -10.23
CA LEU A 95 -5.63 9.38 -9.10
C LEU A 95 -6.07 10.79 -8.71
N LYS A 96 -7.37 10.99 -8.46
CA LYS A 96 -7.86 12.21 -7.81
C LYS A 96 -7.25 12.28 -6.42
N ILE A 97 -6.81 13.46 -6.00
CA ILE A 97 -6.29 13.70 -4.65
C ILE A 97 -7.47 14.05 -3.74
N PRO A 98 -7.79 13.23 -2.72
CA PRO A 98 -8.80 13.56 -1.72
C PRO A 98 -8.34 14.68 -0.79
N ASP A 99 -9.28 15.40 -0.17
CA ASP A 99 -8.98 16.52 0.76
C ASP A 99 -8.07 16.09 1.92
N LYS A 100 -8.25 14.89 2.45
CA LYS A 100 -7.38 14.31 3.48
C LYS A 100 -5.92 14.21 3.03
N VAL A 101 -5.67 13.95 1.76
CA VAL A 101 -4.32 13.93 1.19
C VAL A 101 -3.79 15.35 1.02
N LEU A 102 -4.63 16.31 0.59
CA LEU A 102 -4.24 17.71 0.51
C LEU A 102 -3.79 18.24 1.87
N THR A 103 -4.50 17.88 2.95
CA THR A 103 -4.10 18.22 4.33
C THR A 103 -2.73 17.65 4.67
N ILE A 104 -2.44 16.41 4.31
CA ILE A 104 -1.10 15.81 4.53
C ILE A 104 -0.06 16.58 3.71
N LEU A 105 -0.31 16.82 2.44
CA LEU A 105 0.62 17.50 1.53
C LEU A 105 0.98 18.90 2.01
N SER A 106 0.01 19.68 2.54
CA SER A 106 0.25 21.05 3.03
C SER A 106 1.33 21.12 4.11
N TYR A 107 1.52 20.07 4.92
CA TYR A 107 2.59 20.01 5.91
C TYR A 107 3.98 19.85 5.31
N TYR A 108 4.09 19.25 4.11
CA TYR A 108 5.37 18.97 3.45
C TYR A 108 5.75 19.98 2.36
N GLU A 109 4.78 20.80 1.91
CA GLU A 109 5.01 21.80 0.86
C GLU A 109 6.14 22.77 1.20
N PRO A 110 6.27 23.32 2.42
CA PRO A 110 7.37 24.21 2.78
C PRO A 110 8.77 23.57 2.65
N TYR A 111 8.82 22.25 2.67
CA TYR A 111 10.08 21.49 2.59
C TYR A 111 10.38 20.98 1.17
N ARG A 112 9.58 21.35 0.15
CA ARG A 112 9.71 20.88 -1.23
C ARG A 112 11.13 21.00 -1.78
N ALA A 113 11.73 22.19 -1.72
CA ALA A 113 13.08 22.42 -2.21
C ALA A 113 14.11 21.64 -1.38
N LEU A 114 13.95 21.61 -0.06
CA LEU A 114 14.85 20.91 0.85
C LEU A 114 14.83 19.39 0.61
N ASN A 115 13.70 18.83 0.17
CA ASN A 115 13.53 17.41 -0.13
C ASN A 115 13.89 17.05 -1.58
N GLY A 116 14.53 17.95 -2.35
CA GLY A 116 14.87 17.68 -3.74
C GLY A 116 13.69 17.49 -4.68
N GLY A 117 12.56 18.13 -4.38
CA GLY A 117 11.32 18.01 -5.16
C GLY A 117 10.43 16.84 -4.76
N TYR A 118 10.89 15.91 -3.92
CA TYR A 118 10.06 14.84 -3.35
C TYR A 118 9.06 15.38 -2.32
N VAL A 119 7.90 14.74 -2.21
CA VAL A 119 6.93 15.04 -1.14
C VAL A 119 7.52 14.70 0.22
N PHE A 120 8.12 13.52 0.35
CA PHE A 120 8.73 13.04 1.58
C PHE A 120 10.27 13.07 1.52
N PRO A 121 10.97 13.14 2.67
CA PRO A 121 12.41 13.38 2.73
C PRO A 121 13.27 12.15 2.48
N GLU A 122 12.72 10.94 2.36
CA GLU A 122 13.46 9.67 2.39
C GLU A 122 14.46 9.51 1.25
N LEU A 123 14.18 10.13 0.11
CA LEU A 123 15.04 10.08 -1.08
C LEU A 123 15.87 11.35 -1.28
N LYS A 124 15.83 12.26 -0.32
CA LYS A 124 16.64 13.49 -0.35
C LYS A 124 18.12 13.15 -0.54
N GLY A 125 18.73 13.72 -1.58
CA GLY A 125 20.16 13.56 -1.86
C GLY A 125 20.58 12.20 -2.41
N VAL A 126 19.62 11.34 -2.73
CA VAL A 126 19.87 10.08 -3.44
C VAL A 126 20.01 10.37 -4.93
N ASP A 127 21.03 9.84 -5.59
CA ASP A 127 21.15 9.95 -7.05
C ASP A 127 20.06 9.11 -7.72
N GLU A 128 19.11 9.79 -8.38
CA GLU A 128 17.97 9.17 -9.08
C GLU A 128 18.40 8.26 -10.24
N LYS A 129 19.59 8.46 -10.79
CA LYS A 129 20.15 7.64 -11.88
C LYS A 129 20.73 6.33 -11.36
N ASP A 130 21.11 6.27 -10.10
CA ASP A 130 21.55 5.04 -9.45
C ASP A 130 20.35 4.26 -8.88
N SER A 131 19.79 3.40 -9.70
CA SER A 131 18.65 2.55 -9.30
C SER A 131 18.94 1.66 -8.09
N LYS A 132 20.20 1.29 -7.85
CA LYS A 132 20.58 0.48 -6.68
C LYS A 132 20.57 1.35 -5.42
N ALA A 133 21.07 2.58 -5.49
CA ALA A 133 21.01 3.53 -4.38
C ALA A 133 19.57 3.88 -4.02
N VAL A 134 18.72 4.19 -5.01
CA VAL A 134 17.29 4.45 -4.81
C VAL A 134 16.61 3.25 -4.13
N LEU A 135 16.82 2.04 -4.64
CA LEU A 135 16.22 0.83 -4.06
C LEU A 135 16.71 0.57 -2.63
N ALA A 136 17.98 0.81 -2.33
CA ALA A 136 18.54 0.69 -0.98
C ALA A 136 17.92 1.72 -0.03
N ALA A 137 17.77 2.98 -0.46
CA ALA A 137 17.13 4.04 0.32
C ALA A 137 15.67 3.71 0.64
N ILE A 138 14.89 3.26 -0.36
CA ILE A 138 13.50 2.83 -0.17
C ILE A 138 13.39 1.66 0.82
N ARG A 139 14.26 0.66 0.73
CA ARG A 139 14.28 -0.47 1.66
C ARG A 139 14.56 -0.03 3.09
N ASN A 140 15.53 0.87 3.29
CA ASN A 140 15.89 1.41 4.60
C ASN A 140 14.75 2.27 5.17
N ALA A 141 14.15 3.13 4.36
CA ALA A 141 12.99 3.91 4.72
C ALA A 141 11.82 3.02 5.14
N ASN A 142 11.47 2.01 4.32
CA ASN A 142 10.39 1.08 4.63
C ASN A 142 10.63 0.32 5.96
N LYS A 143 11.88 -0.10 6.23
CA LYS A 143 12.25 -0.71 7.52
C LYS A 143 12.00 0.24 8.68
N THR A 144 12.39 1.50 8.53
CA THR A 144 12.22 2.54 9.55
C THR A 144 10.74 2.85 9.77
N LEU A 145 9.97 3.08 8.71
CA LEU A 145 8.53 3.31 8.78
C LEU A 145 7.80 2.15 9.48
N ASN A 146 8.12 0.91 9.12
CA ASN A 146 7.53 -0.27 9.75
C ASN A 146 7.87 -0.37 11.26
N LYS A 147 9.05 0.09 11.68
CA LYS A 147 9.39 0.19 13.11
C LYS A 147 8.47 1.17 13.85
N TYR A 148 8.19 2.33 13.25
CA TYR A 148 7.32 3.33 13.87
C TYR A 148 5.84 2.96 13.76
N LEU A 149 5.41 2.25 12.71
CA LEU A 149 4.05 1.70 12.62
C LEU A 149 3.73 0.74 13.77
N LYS A 150 4.69 -0.04 14.25
CA LYS A 150 4.49 -0.87 15.46
C LYS A 150 4.20 -0.04 16.71
N ARG A 151 4.81 1.15 16.83
CA ARG A 151 4.53 2.06 17.95
C ARG A 151 3.16 2.70 17.78
N ILE A 152 2.83 3.16 16.57
CA ILE A 152 1.51 3.71 16.21
C ILE A 152 0.41 2.69 16.54
N ALA A 153 0.57 1.42 16.16
CA ALA A 153 -0.37 0.36 16.48
C ALA A 153 -0.64 0.26 18.00
N LYS A 154 0.43 0.31 18.82
CA LYS A 154 0.30 0.28 20.29
C LYS A 154 -0.44 1.51 20.81
N LEU A 155 -0.11 2.71 20.32
CA LEU A 155 -0.78 3.96 20.70
C LEU A 155 -2.26 3.95 20.32
N ALA A 156 -2.59 3.44 19.14
CA ALA A 156 -3.96 3.28 18.66
C ALA A 156 -4.70 2.06 19.28
N LYS A 157 -4.06 1.30 20.17
CA LYS A 157 -4.58 0.07 20.77
C LYS A 157 -5.01 -1.00 19.74
N ILE A 158 -4.31 -1.06 18.61
CA ILE A 158 -4.58 -2.01 17.54
C ILE A 158 -3.70 -3.25 17.75
N ASN A 159 -4.34 -4.41 17.93
CA ASN A 159 -3.65 -5.68 18.13
C ASN A 159 -3.42 -6.41 16.79
N LYS A 160 -2.91 -5.68 15.80
CA LYS A 160 -2.54 -6.23 14.49
C LYS A 160 -1.12 -5.76 14.13
N ASN A 161 -0.39 -6.56 13.37
CA ASN A 161 0.93 -6.17 12.89
C ASN A 161 0.79 -5.21 11.69
N ILE A 162 0.86 -3.91 11.95
CA ILE A 162 0.75 -2.89 10.92
C ILE A 162 2.10 -2.68 10.23
N THR A 163 2.09 -2.76 8.91
CA THR A 163 3.23 -2.44 8.03
C THR A 163 2.78 -1.47 6.94
N MET A 164 3.73 -0.89 6.20
CA MET A 164 3.39 -0.05 5.04
C MET A 164 2.50 -0.80 4.02
N HIS A 165 2.71 -2.09 3.83
CA HIS A 165 1.90 -2.88 2.89
C HIS A 165 0.46 -3.13 3.37
N ILE A 166 0.23 -3.08 4.67
CA ILE A 166 -1.12 -3.22 5.25
C ILE A 166 -2.04 -2.07 4.82
N SER A 167 -1.54 -0.87 4.52
CA SER A 167 -2.36 0.22 3.94
C SER A 167 -3.14 -0.25 2.71
N ARG A 168 -2.49 -1.02 1.84
CA ARG A 168 -3.09 -1.57 0.63
C ARG A 168 -4.10 -2.68 0.93
N HIS A 169 -3.80 -3.58 1.88
CA HIS A 169 -4.77 -4.58 2.33
C HIS A 169 -5.98 -3.93 3.00
N THR A 170 -5.75 -2.90 3.80
CA THR A 170 -6.80 -2.11 4.44
C THR A 170 -7.72 -1.45 3.42
N PHE A 171 -7.16 -0.82 2.39
CA PHE A 171 -7.98 -0.23 1.33
C PHE A 171 -8.84 -1.30 0.62
N GLY A 172 -8.25 -2.44 0.27
CA GLY A 172 -8.99 -3.55 -0.34
C GLY A 172 -10.08 -4.11 0.57
N ASN A 173 -9.81 -4.24 1.85
CA ASN A 173 -10.78 -4.72 2.84
C ASN A 173 -11.96 -3.74 3.02
N ILE A 174 -11.68 -2.44 3.20
CA ILE A 174 -12.71 -1.40 3.39
C ILE A 174 -13.47 -1.11 2.09
N SER A 175 -12.86 -1.37 0.93
CA SER A 175 -13.52 -1.17 -0.36
C SER A 175 -14.69 -2.13 -0.59
N GLY A 176 -14.66 -3.32 0.00
CA GLY A 176 -15.71 -4.32 0.07
C GLY A 176 -16.82 -4.18 -0.97
N ASP A 177 -18.01 -3.86 -0.51
CA ASP A 177 -19.22 -3.60 -1.29
C ASP A 177 -19.22 -2.25 -2.03
N LYS A 178 -18.34 -1.32 -1.61
CA LYS A 178 -18.34 0.07 -2.12
C LYS A 178 -17.85 0.17 -3.57
N ILE A 179 -16.96 -0.75 -3.98
CA ILE A 179 -16.46 -0.82 -5.36
C ILE A 179 -16.34 -2.26 -5.82
N SER A 180 -16.63 -2.51 -7.11
CA SER A 180 -16.51 -3.85 -7.68
C SER A 180 -15.05 -4.34 -7.69
N VAL A 181 -14.87 -5.68 -7.66
CA VAL A 181 -13.55 -6.33 -7.79
C VAL A 181 -12.81 -5.85 -9.04
N GLN A 182 -13.53 -5.63 -10.15
CA GLN A 182 -12.95 -5.13 -11.40
C GLN A 182 -12.43 -3.69 -11.25
N MET A 183 -13.16 -2.83 -10.50
CA MET A 183 -12.69 -1.47 -10.22
C MET A 183 -11.46 -1.49 -9.31
N LEU A 184 -11.47 -2.32 -8.25
CA LEU A 184 -10.30 -2.50 -7.39
C LEU A 184 -9.12 -3.06 -8.18
N GLN A 185 -9.34 -4.00 -9.11
CA GLN A 185 -8.31 -4.53 -10.00
C GLN A 185 -7.68 -3.41 -10.84
N LYS A 186 -8.50 -2.50 -11.39
CA LYS A 186 -8.01 -1.33 -12.14
C LYS A 186 -7.19 -0.39 -11.26
N LEU A 187 -7.65 -0.06 -10.06
CA LEU A 187 -6.92 0.78 -9.10
C LEU A 187 -5.57 0.14 -8.70
N TYR A 188 -5.58 -1.15 -8.44
CA TYR A 188 -4.39 -1.91 -8.06
C TYR A 188 -3.49 -2.27 -9.22
N ARG A 189 -3.99 -2.15 -10.47
CA ARG A 189 -3.29 -2.55 -11.69
C ARG A 189 -2.82 -4.00 -11.65
N HIS A 190 -3.62 -4.88 -11.05
CA HIS A 190 -3.35 -6.30 -11.06
C HIS A 190 -3.61 -6.90 -12.46
N SER A 191 -2.71 -7.75 -12.92
CA SER A 191 -2.89 -8.48 -14.19
C SER A 191 -3.93 -9.59 -14.09
N SER A 192 -4.10 -10.16 -12.87
CA SER A 192 -5.08 -11.21 -12.58
C SER A 192 -6.12 -10.71 -11.58
N ILE A 193 -7.39 -11.01 -11.84
CA ILE A 193 -8.50 -10.72 -10.93
C ILE A 193 -8.38 -11.54 -9.64
N THR A 194 -7.88 -12.77 -9.73
CA THR A 194 -7.64 -13.66 -8.57
C THR A 194 -6.74 -13.00 -7.52
N THR A 195 -5.72 -12.26 -7.97
CA THR A 195 -4.89 -11.47 -7.05
C THR A 195 -5.68 -10.41 -6.32
N THR A 196 -6.69 -9.82 -6.96
CA THR A 196 -7.52 -8.76 -6.38
C THR A 196 -8.52 -9.32 -5.39
N VAL A 197 -9.15 -10.45 -5.70
CA VAL A 197 -10.10 -11.15 -4.83
C VAL A 197 -9.48 -11.41 -3.46
N ASN A 198 -8.22 -11.84 -3.40
CA ASN A 198 -7.51 -12.06 -2.13
C ASN A 198 -7.37 -10.81 -1.24
N TYR A 199 -7.57 -9.60 -1.78
CA TYR A 199 -7.58 -8.36 -0.99
C TYR A 199 -8.95 -8.06 -0.38
N GLN A 200 -10.01 -8.65 -0.92
CA GLN A 200 -11.39 -8.53 -0.41
C GLN A 200 -11.84 -9.78 0.36
N ALA A 201 -10.95 -10.75 0.57
CA ALA A 201 -11.32 -12.06 1.14
C ALA A 201 -12.04 -11.98 2.49
N ASN A 202 -11.67 -11.05 3.36
CA ASN A 202 -12.34 -10.87 4.67
C ASN A 202 -13.74 -10.26 4.53
N PHE A 203 -13.98 -9.46 3.49
CA PHE A 203 -15.29 -8.90 3.19
C PHE A 203 -16.23 -9.98 2.63
N ILE A 204 -15.72 -10.79 1.70
CA ILE A 204 -16.49 -11.91 1.10
C ILE A 204 -17.01 -12.86 2.18
N SER A 205 -16.24 -13.10 3.26
CA SER A 205 -16.67 -13.96 4.37
C SER A 205 -17.87 -13.36 5.11
N LYS A 206 -17.88 -12.05 5.37
CA LYS A 206 -19.02 -11.38 6.01
C LYS A 206 -20.26 -11.41 5.12
N ASP A 207 -20.10 -11.14 3.83
CA ASP A 207 -21.21 -11.19 2.86
C ASP A 207 -21.81 -12.60 2.74
N ILE A 208 -20.97 -13.65 2.87
CA ILE A 208 -21.46 -15.04 2.89
C ILE A 208 -22.31 -15.29 4.12
N ASP A 209 -21.89 -14.80 5.29
CA ASP A 209 -22.66 -14.94 6.53
C ASP A 209 -23.98 -14.16 6.44
N ASP A 210 -23.95 -12.90 6.00
CA ASP A 210 -25.14 -12.06 5.79
C ASP A 210 -26.09 -12.67 4.73
N ALA A 211 -25.53 -13.25 3.66
CA ALA A 211 -26.34 -13.94 2.63
C ALA A 211 -26.92 -15.25 3.14
N LEU A 212 -26.21 -15.97 4.01
CA LEU A 212 -26.73 -17.18 4.64
C LEU A 212 -27.92 -16.83 5.55
N ASP A 213 -27.75 -15.81 6.40
CA ASP A 213 -28.82 -15.35 7.29
C ASP A 213 -30.05 -14.89 6.49
N ALA A 214 -29.86 -14.14 5.41
CA ALA A 214 -30.96 -13.70 4.53
C ALA A 214 -31.71 -14.85 3.84
N VAL A 215 -31.09 -16.02 3.70
CA VAL A 215 -31.74 -17.23 3.14
C VAL A 215 -32.45 -18.05 4.21
N ILE A 216 -32.03 -17.95 5.46
CA ILE A 216 -32.54 -18.75 6.58
C ILE A 216 -33.66 -18.02 7.31
N ASP A 217 -33.68 -16.69 7.32
CA ASP A 217 -34.69 -15.84 7.94
C ASP A 217 -35.99 -15.80 7.08
N PHE A 218 -36.82 -16.83 7.24
CA PHE A 218 -38.22 -16.89 6.68
C PHE A 218 -39.22 -17.39 7.72
#